data_effdf97c14b72318376fbcf0bd38bd71
#
_entry.id   effdf97c14b72318376fbcf0bd38bd71
#
_cell.length_a   1.000
_cell.length_b   1.000
_cell.length_c   1.000
_cell.angle_alpha   90.00
_cell.angle_beta   90.00
_cell.angle_gamma   90.00
#
_symmetry.space_group_name_H-M   'P 1'
#
loop_
_entity.id
_entity.type
_entity.pdbx_description
1 polymer ?
#
loop_
_entity_poly.entity_id
_entity_poly.type
_entity_poly.pdbx_seq_one_letter_code
_entity_poly.pdbx_strand_id
1 'polypeptide(L)'
;MTRKTWRLTVLAAVLLGGVAFAVSLLPGPTAAQATRTVYMAAVEPKGGTGVSQEAFPNPSLLPAGGGYVLKAPDNTGRWEVSTYQWQPSFIVVNQGEQVTLEIIGINGAEHVSSLPPYVEKFTVKRGQLTKVTFTASRAGIFPIVCVSHQPSMTGALVVLPK
;
A
#
# COMPACT_ATOMS: atom_id res chain seq x y z
N MET A 1 82.14 58.04 34.90
CA MET A 1 81.15 57.36 35.77
C MET A 1 79.83 57.31 35.05
N THR A 2 79.50 56.18 34.36
CA THR A 2 78.31 56.02 33.53
C THR A 2 77.34 55.09 34.25
N ARG A 3 76.14 55.58 34.60
CA ARG A 3 75.08 54.79 35.21
C ARG A 3 74.26 54.11 34.10
N LYS A 4 74.27 52.78 34.10
CA LYS A 4 73.57 51.96 33.23
C LYS A 4 72.15 51.69 33.83
N THR A 5 71.11 52.27 33.23
CA THR A 5 69.72 52.07 33.64
C THR A 5 69.14 50.83 32.91
N TRP A 6 68.78 49.86 33.69
CA TRP A 6 68.10 48.64 33.20
C TRP A 6 66.60 48.87 33.11
N ARG A 7 66.05 48.80 31.89
CA ARG A 7 64.63 48.88 31.69
C ARG A 7 64.07 47.43 31.73
N LEU A 8 63.24 47.12 32.71
CA LEU A 8 62.41 45.88 32.73
C LEU A 8 61.24 46.06 31.77
N THR A 9 61.24 45.25 30.76
CA THR A 9 60.07 45.10 29.86
C THR A 9 59.19 44.02 30.44
N VAL A 10 58.02 44.41 30.95
CA VAL A 10 56.99 43.44 31.39
C VAL A 10 56.16 43.03 30.17
N LEU A 11 56.34 41.79 29.71
CA LEU A 11 55.42 41.18 28.70
C LEU A 11 54.12 40.72 29.41
N ALA A 12 53.04 41.43 29.15
CA ALA A 12 51.71 40.95 29.52
C ALA A 12 51.21 39.97 28.48
N ALA A 13 51.17 38.67 28.80
CA ALA A 13 50.54 37.64 27.99
C ALA A 13 49.01 37.65 28.22
N VAL A 14 48.27 38.14 27.23
CA VAL A 14 46.79 38.06 27.21
C VAL A 14 46.40 36.67 26.71
N LEU A 15 45.98 35.79 27.62
CA LEU A 15 45.34 34.48 27.31
C LEU A 15 43.87 34.73 26.88
N LEU A 16 43.62 34.76 25.56
CA LEU A 16 42.28 34.69 25.00
C LEU A 16 41.76 33.25 25.12
N GLY A 17 41.03 32.98 26.20
CA GLY A 17 40.29 31.73 26.36
C GLY A 17 39.09 31.68 25.41
N GLY A 18 39.25 31.01 24.27
CA GLY A 18 38.15 30.72 23.37
C GLY A 18 37.20 29.68 24.00
N VAL A 19 36.02 30.11 24.45
CA VAL A 19 34.96 29.20 24.85
C VAL A 19 34.34 28.66 23.56
N ALA A 20 34.70 27.42 23.18
CA ALA A 20 34.03 26.69 22.10
C ALA A 20 32.62 26.30 22.56
N PHE A 21 31.60 26.99 22.10
CA PHE A 21 30.20 26.55 22.23
C PHE A 21 29.99 25.35 21.31
N ALA A 22 30.02 24.14 21.89
CA ALA A 22 29.52 22.94 21.21
C ALA A 22 28.00 23.04 21.10
N VAL A 23 27.51 23.49 19.94
CA VAL A 23 26.07 23.38 19.61
C VAL A 23 25.77 21.91 19.40
N SER A 24 25.26 21.25 20.43
CA SER A 24 24.67 19.91 20.29
C SER A 24 23.43 20.04 19.41
N LEU A 25 23.56 19.64 18.14
CA LEU A 25 22.41 19.41 17.25
C LEU A 25 21.59 18.23 17.83
N LEU A 26 20.64 18.53 18.71
CA LEU A 26 19.64 17.56 19.11
C LEU A 26 18.90 17.16 17.83
N PRO A 27 18.73 15.85 17.57
CA PRO A 27 17.88 15.43 16.45
C PRO A 27 16.50 16.04 16.66
N GLY A 28 16.04 16.82 15.66
CA GLY A 28 14.70 17.38 15.68
C GLY A 28 13.65 16.27 15.85
N PRO A 29 12.44 16.59 16.34
CA PRO A 29 11.40 15.59 16.50
C PRO A 29 11.20 14.89 15.16
N THR A 30 11.44 13.58 15.12
CA THR A 30 11.15 12.74 13.96
C THR A 30 9.65 12.87 13.74
N ALA A 31 9.23 13.42 12.60
CA ALA A 31 7.82 13.51 12.25
C ALA A 31 7.23 12.10 12.35
N ALA A 32 6.19 11.95 13.18
CA ALA A 32 5.51 10.66 13.31
C ALA A 32 5.06 10.18 11.94
N GLN A 33 5.37 8.94 11.61
CA GLN A 33 4.94 8.33 10.35
C GLN A 33 3.41 8.33 10.31
N ALA A 34 2.83 8.94 9.27
CA ALA A 34 1.39 8.94 9.09
C ALA A 34 0.89 7.50 8.90
N THR A 35 -0.18 7.14 9.62
CA THR A 35 -0.80 5.81 9.54
C THR A 35 -2.16 5.92 8.87
N ARG A 36 -2.52 4.91 8.07
CA ARG A 36 -3.81 4.85 7.37
C ARG A 36 -4.37 3.44 7.43
N THR A 37 -5.62 3.31 7.83
CA THR A 37 -6.38 2.06 7.68
C THR A 37 -7.31 2.19 6.48
N VAL A 38 -7.31 1.18 5.60
CA VAL A 38 -8.18 1.07 4.44
C VAL A 38 -9.00 -0.20 4.57
N TYR A 39 -10.32 -0.06 4.51
CA TYR A 39 -11.24 -1.18 4.55
C TYR A 39 -11.52 -1.67 3.13
N MET A 40 -11.45 -2.99 2.94
CA MET A 40 -11.68 -3.65 1.67
C MET A 40 -12.55 -4.90 1.84
N ALA A 41 -13.12 -5.34 0.73
CA ALA A 41 -13.79 -6.63 0.64
C ALA A 41 -13.33 -7.42 -0.58
N ALA A 42 -13.24 -8.74 -0.42
CA ALA A 42 -13.13 -9.70 -1.49
C ALA A 42 -14.55 -10.17 -1.80
N VAL A 43 -15.12 -9.77 -2.94
CA VAL A 43 -16.52 -9.99 -3.29
C VAL A 43 -16.66 -10.71 -4.62
N GLU A 44 -17.79 -11.39 -4.79
CA GLU A 44 -18.23 -12.00 -6.05
C GLU A 44 -19.67 -11.54 -6.33
N PRO A 45 -19.88 -10.35 -6.92
CA PRO A 45 -21.18 -9.95 -7.40
C PRO A 45 -21.75 -10.99 -8.36
N LYS A 46 -23.00 -11.36 -8.13
CA LYS A 46 -23.72 -12.38 -8.91
C LYS A 46 -24.98 -11.78 -9.51
N GLY A 47 -25.22 -12.11 -10.77
CA GLY A 47 -26.43 -11.72 -11.47
C GLY A 47 -26.97 -12.87 -12.32
N GLY A 48 -28.18 -12.72 -12.83
CA GLY A 48 -28.75 -13.67 -13.75
C GLY A 48 -29.97 -13.10 -14.45
N THR A 49 -30.19 -13.54 -15.69
CA THR A 49 -31.28 -13.09 -16.56
C THR A 49 -31.72 -14.22 -17.47
N GLY A 50 -32.77 -14.01 -18.26
CA GLY A 50 -33.26 -14.99 -19.26
C GLY A 50 -32.76 -14.66 -20.65
N VAL A 51 -32.55 -15.67 -21.50
CA VAL A 51 -32.11 -15.49 -22.89
C VAL A 51 -33.09 -14.67 -23.74
N SER A 52 -34.36 -14.54 -23.32
CA SER A 52 -35.32 -13.67 -23.96
C SER A 52 -35.11 -12.18 -23.67
N GLN A 53 -34.40 -11.85 -22.62
CA GLN A 53 -34.09 -10.48 -22.22
C GLN A 53 -32.67 -10.09 -22.64
N GLU A 54 -31.71 -10.98 -22.39
CA GLU A 54 -30.30 -10.81 -22.75
C GLU A 54 -29.77 -12.12 -23.32
N ALA A 55 -29.24 -12.07 -24.54
CA ALA A 55 -28.61 -13.22 -25.16
C ALA A 55 -27.42 -13.72 -24.34
N PHE A 56 -27.33 -15.05 -24.19
CA PHE A 56 -26.18 -15.63 -23.52
C PHE A 56 -24.88 -15.32 -24.27
N PRO A 57 -23.87 -14.68 -23.63
CA PRO A 57 -22.64 -14.33 -24.29
C PRO A 57 -21.79 -15.56 -24.63
N ASN A 58 -20.95 -15.46 -25.63
CA ASN A 58 -20.04 -16.56 -25.99
C ASN A 58 -18.95 -16.73 -24.93
N PRO A 59 -18.92 -17.83 -24.16
CA PRO A 59 -17.92 -18.04 -23.08
C PRO A 59 -16.49 -18.14 -23.61
N SER A 60 -16.27 -18.49 -24.88
CA SER A 60 -14.94 -18.60 -25.45
C SER A 60 -14.22 -17.25 -25.60
N LEU A 61 -14.95 -16.14 -25.48
CA LEU A 61 -14.39 -14.78 -25.50
C LEU A 61 -13.90 -14.32 -24.12
N LEU A 62 -14.21 -15.05 -23.06
CA LEU A 62 -13.74 -14.71 -21.74
C LEU A 62 -12.25 -15.05 -21.57
N PRO A 63 -11.49 -14.16 -20.93
CA PRO A 63 -10.10 -14.48 -20.61
C PRO A 63 -10.03 -15.64 -19.61
N ALA A 64 -9.01 -16.47 -19.76
CA ALA A 64 -8.70 -17.52 -18.80
C ALA A 64 -8.35 -16.94 -17.40
N GLY A 65 -8.54 -17.75 -16.33
CA GLY A 65 -8.10 -17.38 -15.00
C GLY A 65 -9.18 -17.39 -13.91
N GLY A 66 -10.43 -17.77 -14.24
CA GLY A 66 -11.46 -18.02 -13.23
C GLY A 66 -12.08 -16.77 -12.58
N GLY A 67 -11.68 -15.59 -13.01
CA GLY A 67 -12.20 -14.32 -12.47
C GLY A 67 -13.62 -14.00 -12.93
N TYR A 68 -14.01 -14.48 -14.11
CA TYR A 68 -15.36 -14.39 -14.66
C TYR A 68 -15.97 -15.78 -14.71
N VAL A 69 -17.21 -15.91 -14.26
CA VAL A 69 -17.93 -17.17 -14.25
C VAL A 69 -19.27 -17.00 -14.96
N LEU A 70 -19.45 -17.74 -16.05
CA LEU A 70 -20.74 -17.84 -16.76
C LEU A 70 -21.29 -19.23 -16.54
N LYS A 71 -22.58 -19.30 -16.15
CA LYS A 71 -23.36 -20.54 -16.14
C LYS A 71 -24.31 -20.53 -17.33
N ALA A 72 -24.18 -21.55 -18.16
CA ALA A 72 -25.04 -21.72 -19.34
C ALA A 72 -26.53 -21.69 -18.98
N PRO A 73 -27.40 -21.27 -19.92
CA PRO A 73 -28.84 -21.28 -19.72
C PRO A 73 -29.33 -22.64 -19.27
N ASP A 74 -30.18 -22.63 -18.26
CA ASP A 74 -30.92 -23.81 -17.79
C ASP A 74 -32.12 -24.11 -18.72
N ASN A 75 -32.95 -25.12 -18.36
CA ASN A 75 -34.13 -25.52 -19.10
C ASN A 75 -35.23 -24.44 -19.17
N THR A 76 -35.15 -23.38 -18.39
CA THR A 76 -36.04 -22.20 -18.43
C THR A 76 -35.48 -21.07 -19.26
N GLY A 77 -34.25 -21.22 -19.78
CA GLY A 77 -33.51 -20.17 -20.48
C GLY A 77 -32.84 -19.18 -19.56
N ARG A 78 -32.79 -19.42 -18.25
CA ARG A 78 -32.09 -18.58 -17.29
C ARG A 78 -30.60 -18.90 -17.28
N TRP A 79 -29.76 -17.85 -17.38
CA TRP A 79 -28.31 -17.95 -17.22
C TRP A 79 -27.81 -17.02 -16.12
N GLU A 80 -26.63 -17.29 -15.60
CA GLU A 80 -26.03 -16.54 -14.49
C GLU A 80 -24.61 -16.14 -14.82
N VAL A 81 -24.23 -15.01 -14.26
CA VAL A 81 -22.86 -14.46 -14.31
C VAL A 81 -22.41 -14.06 -12.92
N SER A 82 -21.14 -14.28 -12.66
CA SER A 82 -20.46 -13.68 -11.51
C SER A 82 -19.04 -13.25 -11.87
N THR A 83 -18.50 -12.35 -11.07
CA THR A 83 -17.13 -11.89 -11.24
C THR A 83 -16.50 -11.63 -9.88
N TYR A 84 -15.29 -12.10 -9.68
CA TYR A 84 -14.52 -11.80 -8.48
C TYR A 84 -13.84 -10.46 -8.60
N GLN A 85 -13.89 -9.67 -7.51
CA GLN A 85 -13.24 -8.34 -7.50
C GLN A 85 -12.88 -7.88 -6.09
N TRP A 86 -11.93 -6.94 -6.03
CA TRP A 86 -11.66 -6.15 -4.85
C TRP A 86 -12.61 -4.96 -4.77
N GLN A 87 -13.15 -4.68 -3.59
CA GLN A 87 -13.99 -3.52 -3.34
C GLN A 87 -13.46 -2.72 -2.14
N PRO A 88 -12.96 -1.49 -2.31
CA PRO A 88 -12.73 -0.82 -3.59
C PRO A 88 -11.61 -1.48 -4.41
N SER A 89 -11.61 -1.29 -5.73
CA SER A 89 -10.55 -1.78 -6.63
C SER A 89 -9.34 -0.85 -6.69
N PHE A 90 -9.48 0.40 -6.25
CA PHE A 90 -8.41 1.39 -6.20
C PHE A 90 -8.24 1.94 -4.79
N ILE A 91 -6.98 2.02 -4.35
CA ILE A 91 -6.59 2.59 -3.06
C ILE A 91 -5.57 3.69 -3.34
N VAL A 92 -5.76 4.87 -2.76
CA VAL A 92 -4.83 5.99 -2.90
C VAL A 92 -4.26 6.34 -1.55
N VAL A 93 -2.92 6.36 -1.44
CA VAL A 93 -2.16 6.71 -0.24
C VAL A 93 -1.00 7.63 -0.59
N ASN A 94 -0.35 8.25 0.39
CA ASN A 94 0.86 9.05 0.14
C ASN A 94 2.12 8.23 0.44
N GLN A 95 3.19 8.57 -0.25
CA GLN A 95 4.50 7.97 -0.01
C GLN A 95 4.95 8.20 1.43
N GLY A 96 5.41 7.14 2.09
CA GLY A 96 5.85 7.13 3.47
C GLY A 96 4.76 6.84 4.50
N GLU A 97 3.47 6.72 4.11
CA GLU A 97 2.43 6.27 5.03
C GLU A 97 2.62 4.80 5.42
N GLN A 98 2.35 4.49 6.67
CA GLN A 98 2.13 3.10 7.10
C GLN A 98 0.67 2.76 6.85
N VAL A 99 0.43 1.79 5.97
CA VAL A 99 -0.90 1.41 5.51
C VAL A 99 -1.27 0.05 6.10
N THR A 100 -2.47 -0.05 6.65
CA THR A 100 -3.09 -1.33 7.03
C THR A 100 -4.33 -1.54 6.18
N LEU A 101 -4.33 -2.59 5.35
CA LEU A 101 -5.52 -3.06 4.66
C LEU A 101 -6.27 -4.00 5.59
N GLU A 102 -7.53 -3.69 5.91
CA GLU A 102 -8.45 -4.58 6.61
C GLU A 102 -9.43 -5.15 5.59
N ILE A 103 -9.22 -6.42 5.25
CA ILE A 103 -9.91 -7.06 4.11
C ILE A 103 -10.85 -8.13 4.63
N ILE A 104 -12.16 -7.96 4.42
CA ILE A 104 -13.15 -8.99 4.71
C ILE A 104 -13.38 -9.89 3.49
N GLY A 105 -13.31 -11.20 3.67
CA GLY A 105 -13.73 -12.18 2.65
C GLY A 105 -15.24 -12.35 2.67
N ILE A 106 -15.96 -11.92 1.63
CA ILE A 106 -17.41 -12.07 1.52
C ILE A 106 -17.76 -13.35 0.77
N ASN A 107 -17.22 -13.53 -0.43
CA ASN A 107 -17.47 -14.66 -1.30
C ASN A 107 -16.16 -15.42 -1.62
N GLY A 108 -16.28 -16.58 -2.26
CA GLY A 108 -15.15 -17.49 -2.48
C GLY A 108 -14.68 -18.17 -1.20
N ALA A 109 -14.05 -19.33 -1.29
CA ALA A 109 -13.51 -20.00 -0.10
C ALA A 109 -12.29 -19.26 0.44
N GLU A 110 -11.36 -18.92 -0.46
CA GLU A 110 -10.14 -18.16 -0.16
C GLU A 110 -9.61 -17.44 -1.41
N HIS A 111 -8.82 -16.38 -1.17
CA HIS A 111 -8.17 -15.58 -2.18
C HIS A 111 -6.69 -15.47 -1.85
N VAL A 112 -5.86 -16.27 -2.49
CA VAL A 112 -4.40 -16.17 -2.40
C VAL A 112 -3.96 -15.00 -3.25
N SER A 113 -3.33 -14.02 -2.64
CA SER A 113 -3.11 -12.71 -3.23
C SER A 113 -1.73 -12.15 -2.92
N SER A 114 -1.34 -11.12 -3.69
CA SER A 114 -0.10 -10.38 -3.51
C SER A 114 -0.27 -8.89 -3.78
N LEU A 115 0.67 -8.09 -3.29
CA LEU A 115 0.81 -6.65 -3.54
C LEU A 115 2.29 -6.33 -3.69
N PRO A 116 2.93 -6.73 -4.80
CA PRO A 116 4.34 -6.45 -4.99
C PRO A 116 4.61 -4.95 -5.16
N PRO A 117 5.74 -4.42 -4.67
CA PRO A 117 6.79 -5.11 -3.93
C PRO A 117 6.57 -5.12 -2.41
N TYR A 118 5.41 -4.69 -1.91
CA TYR A 118 5.16 -4.49 -0.48
C TYR A 118 4.84 -5.78 0.27
N VAL A 119 4.02 -6.65 -0.35
CA VAL A 119 3.56 -7.90 0.27
C VAL A 119 3.62 -9.01 -0.76
N GLU A 120 4.48 -9.97 -0.56
CA GLU A 120 4.69 -11.08 -1.49
C GLU A 120 3.46 -12.00 -1.56
N LYS A 121 2.88 -12.30 -0.39
CA LYS A 121 1.70 -13.19 -0.30
C LYS A 121 0.84 -12.89 0.91
N PHE A 122 -0.47 -12.90 0.73
CA PHE A 122 -1.47 -12.94 1.79
C PHE A 122 -2.69 -13.74 1.34
N THR A 123 -3.50 -14.22 2.28
CA THR A 123 -4.69 -15.01 1.96
C THR A 123 -5.91 -14.42 2.68
N VAL A 124 -6.95 -14.10 1.92
CA VAL A 124 -8.25 -13.66 2.44
C VAL A 124 -9.20 -14.83 2.42
N LYS A 125 -9.74 -15.23 3.57
CA LYS A 125 -10.70 -16.33 3.70
C LYS A 125 -12.11 -15.79 3.92
N ARG A 126 -13.10 -16.48 3.38
CA ARG A 126 -14.51 -16.13 3.55
C ARG A 126 -14.90 -16.06 5.03
N GLY A 127 -15.62 -15.01 5.41
CA GLY A 127 -16.10 -14.76 6.77
C GLY A 127 -14.99 -14.34 7.75
N GLN A 128 -13.76 -14.05 7.27
CA GLN A 128 -12.65 -13.64 8.11
C GLN A 128 -12.12 -12.26 7.70
N LEU A 129 -11.67 -11.50 8.70
CA LEU A 129 -10.95 -10.26 8.51
C LEU A 129 -9.45 -10.55 8.40
N THR A 130 -8.85 -10.21 7.28
CA THR A 130 -7.40 -10.28 7.06
C THR A 130 -6.79 -8.89 7.17
N LYS A 131 -5.73 -8.74 7.97
CA LYS A 131 -4.98 -7.48 8.09
C LYS A 131 -3.64 -7.62 7.40
N VAL A 132 -3.33 -6.66 6.53
CA VAL A 132 -2.08 -6.59 5.78
C VAL A 132 -1.48 -5.21 6.01
N THR A 133 -0.30 -5.14 6.64
CA THR A 133 0.36 -3.87 6.97
C THR A 133 1.68 -3.73 6.22
N PHE A 134 1.92 -2.56 5.64
CA PHE A 134 3.15 -2.24 4.92
C PHE A 134 3.42 -0.73 4.97
N THR A 135 4.64 -0.32 4.63
CA THR A 135 4.98 1.09 4.40
C THR A 135 4.96 1.36 2.89
N ALA A 136 4.19 2.35 2.46
CA ALA A 136 4.11 2.81 1.07
C ALA A 136 5.39 3.59 0.68
N SER A 137 6.53 2.90 0.57
CA SER A 137 7.87 3.50 0.48
C SER A 137 8.20 4.11 -0.88
N ARG A 138 7.50 3.71 -1.97
CA ARG A 138 7.75 4.16 -3.35
C ARG A 138 6.48 4.73 -3.96
N ALA A 139 6.59 5.88 -4.63
CA ALA A 139 5.52 6.42 -5.47
C ALA A 139 5.32 5.54 -6.72
N GLY A 140 4.07 5.41 -7.19
CA GLY A 140 3.72 4.62 -8.36
C GLY A 140 2.38 3.91 -8.23
N ILE A 141 2.11 3.02 -9.17
CA ILE A 141 0.90 2.18 -9.21
C ILE A 141 1.34 0.73 -9.06
N PHE A 142 0.76 0.05 -8.08
CA PHE A 142 1.14 -1.32 -7.71
C PHE A 142 -0.11 -2.21 -7.74
N PRO A 143 -0.08 -3.36 -8.44
CA PRO A 143 -1.24 -4.22 -8.55
C PRO A 143 -1.51 -4.98 -7.24
N ILE A 144 -2.80 -5.11 -6.89
CA ILE A 144 -3.29 -6.03 -5.87
C ILE A 144 -3.93 -7.19 -6.60
N VAL A 145 -3.27 -8.35 -6.60
CA VAL A 145 -3.64 -9.46 -7.48
C VAL A 145 -4.10 -10.67 -6.69
N CYS A 146 -5.29 -11.18 -6.99
CA CYS A 146 -5.69 -12.54 -6.59
C CYS A 146 -5.28 -13.54 -7.66
N VAL A 147 -4.46 -14.52 -7.32
CA VAL A 147 -3.90 -15.46 -8.29
C VAL A 147 -4.97 -16.36 -8.92
N SER A 148 -5.99 -16.74 -8.14
CA SER A 148 -7.01 -17.72 -8.55
C SER A 148 -8.16 -17.12 -9.37
N HIS A 149 -8.28 -15.77 -9.42
CA HIS A 149 -9.45 -15.11 -10.02
C HIS A 149 -9.04 -13.99 -10.98
N GLN A 150 -8.09 -14.31 -11.87
CA GLN A 150 -7.65 -13.39 -12.91
C GLN A 150 -8.61 -13.38 -14.11
N PRO A 151 -8.64 -12.27 -14.89
CA PRO A 151 -8.02 -10.97 -14.61
C PRO A 151 -8.89 -10.05 -13.76
N SER A 152 -10.15 -10.42 -13.46
CA SER A 152 -11.14 -9.52 -12.86
C SER A 152 -10.77 -9.10 -11.43
N MET A 153 -10.16 -9.98 -10.64
CA MET A 153 -9.76 -9.70 -9.27
C MET A 153 -8.35 -9.11 -9.20
N THR A 154 -8.17 -8.02 -9.94
CA THR A 154 -6.97 -7.17 -9.91
C THR A 154 -7.37 -5.76 -9.51
N GLY A 155 -6.80 -5.27 -8.43
CA GLY A 155 -6.94 -3.89 -7.96
C GLY A 155 -5.62 -3.13 -8.11
N ALA A 156 -5.61 -1.86 -7.69
CA ALA A 156 -4.41 -1.03 -7.70
C ALA A 156 -4.25 -0.22 -6.42
N LEU A 157 -3.04 -0.25 -5.88
CA LEU A 157 -2.55 0.71 -4.90
C LEU A 157 -1.84 1.83 -5.64
N VAL A 158 -2.35 3.05 -5.53
CA VAL A 158 -1.74 4.27 -6.06
C VAL A 158 -1.02 4.98 -4.92
N VAL A 159 0.29 5.11 -5.01
CA VAL A 159 1.11 5.83 -4.03
C VAL A 159 1.51 7.17 -4.62
N LEU A 160 0.97 8.25 -4.07
CA LEU A 160 1.28 9.61 -4.49
C LEU A 160 2.67 10.01 -3.96
N PRO A 161 3.50 10.71 -4.75
CA PRO A 161 4.78 11.22 -4.27
C PRO A 161 4.59 12.26 -3.17
N LYS A 162 5.64 12.42 -2.34
CA LYS A 162 5.73 13.51 -1.35
C LYS A 162 5.96 14.85 -2.02
#